data_9f30c8f1e3471afcc65a7125d31b7d04
#
_entry.id   9f30c8f1e3471afcc65a7125d31b7d04
#
_cell.length_a   1.000
_cell.length_b   1.000
_cell.length_c   1.000
_cell.angle_alpha   90.00
_cell.angle_beta   90.00
_cell.angle_gamma   90.00
#
_symmetry.space_group_name_H-M   'P 1'
#
loop_
_entity.id
_entity.type
_entity.pdbx_description
1 polymer ?
#
loop_
_entity_poly.entity_id
_entity_poly.type
_entity_poly.pdbx_seq_one_letter_code
_entity_poly.pdbx_strand_id
1 'polypeptide(L)'
;MAPSEQKRPVTEAELRALVKTIVTDVVKEAAAQEAGPWVEEAEEPRTWARGPEHRPLTPPKSEAALAHLITTTPSRIVTGRTGTRYLTHSYLGLRADHAIALDAVESEVDEAWAAQQGWVPLRTRAKDHTEFLLHPEQGRRLDDASRARCEQQADKGVDVQLIAGDGLSALALQVNGPALIKALHGALTAKGFRVGKPLFVKFARIGVQDEIGVLSQAKSTLIIVGERPGLGTGDSLSIYTAFGPKLGQDNSEKDCISNVRTVGFPPERAALKCAELMKASFAAGGGGVKLSGGDPAFRPHVVNH
;
A
#
# COMPACT_ATOMS: atom_id res chain seq x y z
N MET A 1 -50.39 35.04 11.20
CA MET A 1 -50.23 33.86 10.34
C MET A 1 -49.52 34.31 9.07
N ALA A 2 -48.24 34.00 8.92
CA ALA A 2 -47.46 34.28 7.72
C ALA A 2 -47.77 33.18 6.68
N PRO A 3 -47.87 33.50 5.38
CA PRO A 3 -48.15 32.50 4.36
C PRO A 3 -46.97 31.59 4.14
N SER A 4 -47.22 30.26 4.11
CA SER A 4 -46.26 29.24 3.77
C SER A 4 -45.81 29.40 2.32
N GLU A 5 -44.52 29.72 2.10
CA GLU A 5 -43.91 29.64 0.77
C GLU A 5 -43.98 28.21 0.27
N GLN A 6 -44.87 27.93 -0.66
CA GLN A 6 -44.86 26.70 -1.44
C GLN A 6 -43.62 26.70 -2.35
N LYS A 7 -42.65 25.87 -2.01
CA LYS A 7 -41.48 25.65 -2.87
C LYS A 7 -41.93 25.04 -4.20
N ARG A 8 -41.72 25.79 -5.28
CA ARG A 8 -41.94 25.36 -6.65
C ARG A 8 -41.09 24.08 -6.95
N PRO A 9 -41.65 23.05 -7.59
CA PRO A 9 -40.87 21.89 -8.01
C PRO A 9 -39.77 22.29 -8.99
N VAL A 10 -38.55 21.83 -8.74
CA VAL A 10 -37.38 22.06 -9.59
C VAL A 10 -37.58 21.33 -10.91
N THR A 11 -37.43 22.03 -12.04
CA THR A 11 -37.51 21.40 -13.37
C THR A 11 -36.28 20.59 -13.71
N GLU A 12 -36.40 19.61 -14.61
CA GLU A 12 -35.27 18.79 -15.07
C GLU A 12 -34.14 19.66 -15.66
N ALA A 13 -34.47 20.74 -16.35
CA ALA A 13 -33.51 21.69 -16.91
C ALA A 13 -32.71 22.40 -15.80
N GLU A 14 -33.40 22.85 -14.74
CA GLU A 14 -32.78 23.50 -13.58
C GLU A 14 -31.88 22.49 -12.82
N LEU A 15 -32.32 21.24 -12.70
CA LEU A 15 -31.51 20.19 -12.07
C LEU A 15 -30.24 19.89 -12.88
N ARG A 16 -30.36 19.76 -14.21
CA ARG A 16 -29.19 19.54 -15.09
C ARG A 16 -28.22 20.72 -15.05
N ALA A 17 -28.70 21.96 -15.02
CA ALA A 17 -27.88 23.16 -14.89
C ALA A 17 -27.13 23.15 -13.53
N LEU A 18 -27.83 22.86 -12.44
CA LEU A 18 -27.24 22.76 -11.11
C LEU A 18 -26.15 21.68 -11.03
N VAL A 19 -26.41 20.46 -11.54
CA VAL A 19 -25.45 19.38 -11.59
C VAL A 19 -24.22 19.78 -12.42
N LYS A 20 -24.42 20.43 -13.57
CA LYS A 20 -23.31 20.89 -14.41
C LYS A 20 -22.43 21.91 -13.67
N THR A 21 -23.06 22.86 -12.95
CA THR A 21 -22.33 23.84 -12.15
C THR A 21 -21.55 23.20 -11.03
N ILE A 22 -22.18 22.32 -10.24
CA ILE A 22 -21.51 21.59 -9.16
C ILE A 22 -20.32 20.77 -9.68
N VAL A 23 -20.50 20.02 -10.78
CA VAL A 23 -19.41 19.23 -11.38
C VAL A 23 -18.29 20.15 -11.87
N THR A 24 -18.61 21.28 -12.50
CA THR A 24 -17.61 22.24 -12.98
C THR A 24 -16.84 22.86 -11.82
N ASP A 25 -17.50 23.20 -10.73
CA ASP A 25 -16.88 23.81 -9.55
C ASP A 25 -16.01 22.78 -8.81
N VAL A 26 -16.49 21.55 -8.64
CA VAL A 26 -15.69 20.44 -8.05
C VAL A 26 -14.45 20.14 -8.87
N VAL A 27 -14.57 20.11 -10.23
CA VAL A 27 -13.41 19.89 -11.11
C VAL A 27 -12.42 21.06 -11.03
N LYS A 28 -12.91 22.32 -10.95
CA LYS A 28 -12.03 23.48 -10.78
C LYS A 28 -11.35 23.51 -9.41
N GLU A 29 -12.06 23.15 -8.34
CA GLU A 29 -11.48 23.04 -7.01
C GLU A 29 -10.46 21.92 -6.95
N ALA A 30 -10.73 20.76 -7.56
CA ALA A 30 -9.78 19.67 -7.66
C ALA A 30 -8.52 20.10 -8.43
N ALA A 31 -8.68 20.78 -9.59
CA ALA A 31 -7.56 21.30 -10.38
C ALA A 31 -6.78 22.42 -9.66
N ALA A 32 -7.43 23.22 -8.83
CA ALA A 32 -6.77 24.23 -8.02
C ALA A 32 -6.04 23.63 -6.80
N GLN A 33 -6.51 22.49 -6.27
CA GLN A 33 -5.84 21.75 -5.20
C GLN A 33 -4.65 20.93 -5.71
N GLU A 34 -4.62 20.56 -7.01
CA GLU A 34 -3.45 19.95 -7.65
C GLU A 34 -2.26 20.91 -7.80
N ALA A 35 -2.47 22.20 -7.63
CA ALA A 35 -1.43 23.24 -7.67
C ALA A 35 -0.68 23.45 -6.34
N GLY A 36 -0.79 22.52 -5.38
CA GLY A 36 0.04 22.47 -4.17
C GLY A 36 1.51 22.13 -4.49
N PRO A 37 2.45 22.23 -3.50
CA PRO A 37 3.89 22.11 -3.71
C PRO A 37 4.40 20.73 -4.18
N TRP A 38 3.50 19.87 -4.59
CA TRP A 38 3.75 18.60 -5.23
C TRP A 38 3.63 18.77 -6.75
N VAL A 39 4.50 19.60 -7.33
CA VAL A 39 4.75 19.53 -8.78
C VAL A 39 5.34 18.14 -9.00
N GLU A 40 4.54 17.22 -9.54
CA GLU A 40 5.07 16.05 -10.19
C GLU A 40 6.08 16.54 -11.22
N GLU A 41 7.38 16.38 -10.95
CA GLU A 41 8.32 16.33 -12.06
C GLU A 41 7.73 15.35 -13.05
N ALA A 42 7.49 15.78 -14.25
CA ALA A 42 6.89 14.96 -15.30
C ALA A 42 7.65 13.63 -15.33
N GLU A 43 7.04 12.58 -14.78
CA GLU A 43 7.64 11.25 -14.80
C GLU A 43 7.84 10.93 -16.27
N GLU A 44 9.06 10.56 -16.65
CA GLU A 44 9.30 10.01 -17.98
C GLU A 44 8.25 8.93 -18.24
N PRO A 45 7.63 8.91 -19.43
CA PRO A 45 6.54 7.97 -19.69
C PRO A 45 7.01 6.55 -19.38
N ARG A 46 6.37 5.93 -18.41
CA ARG A 46 6.70 4.56 -17.97
C ARG A 46 6.53 3.64 -19.16
N THR A 47 7.62 3.22 -19.76
CA THR A 47 7.61 2.22 -20.82
C THR A 47 7.35 0.85 -20.19
N TRP A 48 6.08 0.47 -20.13
CA TRP A 48 5.72 -0.91 -19.86
C TRP A 48 6.20 -1.74 -21.03
N ALA A 49 7.32 -2.45 -20.86
CA ALA A 49 7.86 -3.33 -21.90
C ALA A 49 6.89 -4.51 -22.11
N ARG A 50 5.92 -4.29 -23.00
CA ARG A 50 5.10 -5.37 -23.53
C ARG A 50 5.76 -5.90 -24.77
N GLY A 51 6.04 -7.19 -24.77
CA GLY A 51 6.56 -7.87 -25.93
C GLY A 51 5.61 -7.78 -27.14
N PRO A 52 6.11 -8.04 -28.36
CA PRO A 52 5.32 -7.99 -29.59
C PRO A 52 4.14 -8.95 -29.63
N GLU A 53 4.07 -9.88 -28.70
CA GLU A 53 3.03 -10.90 -28.58
C GLU A 53 1.61 -10.37 -28.21
N HIS A 54 1.48 -9.10 -27.86
CA HIS A 54 0.20 -8.52 -27.44
C HIS A 54 -0.55 -7.81 -28.58
N ARG A 55 -0.10 -7.94 -29.83
CA ARG A 55 -0.80 -7.31 -30.95
C ARG A 55 -2.08 -8.07 -31.31
N PRO A 56 -3.22 -7.38 -31.50
CA PRO A 56 -4.44 -8.01 -32.01
C PRO A 56 -4.23 -8.56 -33.43
N LEU A 57 -4.89 -9.69 -33.75
CA LEU A 57 -4.86 -10.23 -35.13
C LEU A 57 -5.51 -9.29 -36.14
N THR A 58 -6.52 -8.54 -35.71
CA THR A 58 -7.15 -7.50 -36.53
C THR A 58 -6.47 -6.18 -36.25
N PRO A 59 -5.99 -5.47 -37.28
CA PRO A 59 -5.38 -4.17 -37.11
C PRO A 59 -6.32 -3.20 -36.39
N PRO A 60 -5.82 -2.40 -35.44
CA PRO A 60 -6.63 -1.40 -34.78
C PRO A 60 -7.04 -0.30 -35.78
N LYS A 61 -8.19 0.34 -35.51
CA LYS A 61 -8.62 1.50 -36.33
C LYS A 61 -7.63 2.68 -36.27
N SER A 62 -6.88 2.77 -35.19
CA SER A 62 -5.84 3.78 -34.98
C SER A 62 -4.68 3.17 -34.19
N GLU A 63 -3.54 3.02 -34.81
CA GLU A 63 -2.29 2.58 -34.17
C GLU A 63 -1.82 3.59 -33.10
N ALA A 64 -1.97 4.89 -33.35
CA ALA A 64 -1.58 5.92 -32.42
C ALA A 64 -2.44 5.89 -31.12
N ALA A 65 -3.75 5.69 -31.26
CA ALA A 65 -4.64 5.56 -30.10
C ALA A 65 -4.32 4.29 -29.29
N LEU A 66 -4.01 3.17 -29.96
CA LEU A 66 -3.61 1.94 -29.31
C LEU A 66 -2.29 2.12 -28.54
N ALA A 67 -1.29 2.71 -29.19
CA ALA A 67 0.00 2.99 -28.57
C ALA A 67 -0.17 3.88 -27.33
N HIS A 68 -0.99 4.92 -27.39
CA HIS A 68 -1.31 5.76 -26.25
C HIS A 68 -1.98 4.98 -25.12
N LEU A 69 -3.03 4.21 -25.42
CA LEU A 69 -3.74 3.40 -24.41
C LEU A 69 -2.81 2.41 -23.70
N ILE A 70 -1.88 1.77 -24.42
CA ILE A 70 -0.94 0.82 -23.83
C ILE A 70 0.02 1.51 -22.84
N THR A 71 0.35 2.77 -23.04
CA THR A 71 1.25 3.51 -22.13
C THR A 71 0.53 4.08 -20.89
N THR A 72 -0.81 4.16 -20.89
CA THR A 72 -1.57 4.74 -19.77
C THR A 72 -1.84 3.78 -18.62
N THR A 73 -1.64 2.48 -18.81
CA THR A 73 -1.96 1.47 -17.79
C THR A 73 -1.03 0.26 -17.88
N PRO A 74 -0.61 -0.32 -16.73
CA PRO A 74 0.08 -1.61 -16.70
C PRO A 74 -0.85 -2.79 -17.02
N SER A 75 -2.16 -2.57 -17.05
CA SER A 75 -3.14 -3.63 -17.32
C SER A 75 -2.99 -4.20 -18.72
N ARG A 76 -3.29 -5.48 -18.88
CA ARG A 76 -3.30 -6.13 -20.19
C ARG A 76 -4.56 -5.78 -20.96
N ILE A 77 -4.53 -4.62 -21.61
CA ILE A 77 -5.58 -4.19 -22.50
C ILE A 77 -5.27 -4.63 -23.93
N VAL A 78 -6.33 -4.75 -24.75
CA VAL A 78 -6.23 -5.07 -26.20
C VAL A 78 -5.47 -6.38 -26.46
N THR A 79 -5.68 -7.40 -25.60
CA THR A 79 -5.18 -8.74 -25.87
C THR A 79 -5.96 -9.36 -27.03
N GLY A 80 -5.24 -9.94 -28.00
CA GLY A 80 -5.86 -10.52 -29.18
C GLY A 80 -6.80 -11.67 -28.85
N ARG A 81 -7.90 -11.79 -29.62
CA ARG A 81 -8.88 -12.85 -29.54
C ARG A 81 -9.13 -13.47 -30.90
N THR A 82 -9.53 -14.74 -30.89
CA THR A 82 -10.11 -15.45 -32.05
C THR A 82 -11.53 -15.87 -31.66
N GLY A 83 -12.52 -15.12 -32.15
CA GLY A 83 -13.90 -15.26 -31.69
C GLY A 83 -14.00 -14.96 -30.18
N THR A 84 -14.55 -15.89 -29.40
CA THR A 84 -14.68 -15.77 -27.96
C THR A 84 -13.45 -16.19 -27.17
N ARG A 85 -12.43 -16.76 -27.82
CA ARG A 85 -11.22 -17.29 -27.18
C ARG A 85 -10.08 -16.29 -27.24
N TYR A 86 -9.21 -16.28 -26.23
CA TYR A 86 -7.94 -15.59 -26.28
C TYR A 86 -6.99 -16.26 -27.29
N LEU A 87 -6.10 -15.50 -27.87
CA LEU A 87 -4.99 -16.08 -28.62
C LEU A 87 -4.11 -16.93 -27.68
N THR A 88 -3.51 -17.99 -28.22
CA THR A 88 -2.68 -18.93 -27.43
C THR A 88 -1.59 -18.22 -26.65
N HIS A 89 -0.85 -17.29 -27.27
CA HIS A 89 0.19 -16.56 -26.58
C HIS A 89 -0.36 -15.66 -25.44
N SER A 90 -1.52 -15.03 -25.63
CA SER A 90 -2.17 -14.23 -24.57
C SER A 90 -2.61 -15.10 -23.39
N TYR A 91 -3.12 -16.29 -23.67
CA TYR A 91 -3.48 -17.26 -22.65
C TYR A 91 -2.25 -17.81 -21.90
N LEU A 92 -1.18 -18.17 -22.63
CA LEU A 92 0.07 -18.63 -22.02
C LEU A 92 0.72 -17.53 -21.17
N GLY A 93 0.72 -16.29 -21.65
CA GLY A 93 1.19 -15.15 -20.86
C GLY A 93 0.41 -14.95 -19.56
N LEU A 94 -0.93 -15.08 -19.59
CA LEU A 94 -1.76 -15.04 -18.38
C LEU A 94 -1.41 -16.18 -17.41
N ARG A 95 -1.16 -17.40 -17.93
CA ARG A 95 -0.77 -18.54 -17.13
C ARG A 95 0.61 -18.35 -16.48
N ALA A 96 1.56 -17.77 -17.20
CA ALA A 96 2.88 -17.44 -16.65
C ALA A 96 2.79 -16.41 -15.53
N ASP A 97 1.99 -15.34 -15.70
CA ASP A 97 1.79 -14.34 -14.64
C ASP A 97 1.09 -14.93 -13.42
N HIS A 98 0.14 -15.84 -13.63
CA HIS A 98 -0.51 -16.54 -12.52
C HIS A 98 0.49 -17.45 -11.78
N ALA A 99 1.38 -18.14 -12.49
CA ALA A 99 2.44 -18.93 -11.86
C ALA A 99 3.37 -18.06 -11.00
N ILE A 100 3.82 -16.90 -11.52
CA ILE A 100 4.62 -15.93 -10.75
C ILE A 100 3.90 -15.50 -9.47
N ALA A 101 2.60 -15.25 -9.56
CA ALA A 101 1.81 -14.87 -8.38
C ALA A 101 1.71 -16.01 -7.36
N LEU A 102 1.57 -17.27 -7.80
CA LEU A 102 1.58 -18.44 -6.91
C LEU A 102 2.94 -18.61 -6.24
N ASP A 103 4.03 -18.56 -7.01
CA ASP A 103 5.40 -18.68 -6.48
C ASP A 103 5.69 -17.59 -5.43
N ALA A 104 5.20 -16.38 -5.65
CA ALA A 104 5.35 -15.28 -4.69
C ALA A 104 4.57 -15.52 -3.39
N VAL A 105 3.36 -16.11 -3.47
CA VAL A 105 2.57 -16.48 -2.28
C VAL A 105 3.21 -17.63 -1.52
N GLU A 106 3.76 -18.64 -2.22
CA GLU A 106 4.37 -19.82 -1.61
C GLU A 106 5.78 -19.56 -1.08
N SER A 107 6.39 -18.43 -1.47
CA SER A 107 7.75 -18.08 -1.01
C SER A 107 7.77 -17.71 0.47
N GLU A 108 8.89 -18.03 1.12
CA GLU A 108 9.15 -17.70 2.52
C GLU A 108 10.46 -16.92 2.66
N VAL A 109 10.52 -16.05 3.67
CA VAL A 109 11.79 -15.40 4.06
C VAL A 109 12.52 -16.28 5.07
N ASP A 110 13.80 -16.51 4.83
CA ASP A 110 14.69 -17.14 5.81
C ASP A 110 15.02 -16.15 6.93
N GLU A 111 14.89 -16.59 8.18
CA GLU A 111 15.26 -15.80 9.36
C GLU A 111 16.74 -15.39 9.35
N ALA A 112 17.63 -16.26 8.79
CA ALA A 112 19.04 -15.95 8.62
C ALA A 112 19.26 -14.79 7.64
N TRP A 113 18.49 -14.71 6.57
CA TRP A 113 18.53 -13.56 5.66
C TRP A 113 18.12 -12.27 6.37
N ALA A 114 17.07 -12.30 7.18
CA ALA A 114 16.63 -11.13 7.95
C ALA A 114 17.70 -10.69 8.98
N ALA A 115 18.36 -11.64 9.64
CA ALA A 115 19.47 -11.38 10.54
C ALA A 115 20.67 -10.73 9.83
N GLN A 116 20.97 -11.11 8.59
CA GLN A 116 22.00 -10.48 7.75
C GLN A 116 21.67 -9.02 7.41
N GLN A 117 20.38 -8.65 7.37
CA GLN A 117 19.95 -7.24 7.23
C GLN A 117 20.11 -6.45 8.55
N GLY A 118 20.54 -7.08 9.64
CA GLY A 118 20.61 -6.48 10.97
C GLY A 118 19.24 -6.38 11.67
N TRP A 119 18.24 -7.10 11.19
CA TRP A 119 16.90 -7.13 11.80
C TRP A 119 16.80 -8.25 12.84
N VAL A 120 16.06 -8.02 13.91
CA VAL A 120 15.81 -9.02 14.94
C VAL A 120 14.74 -9.99 14.45
N PRO A 121 15.05 -11.29 14.25
CA PRO A 121 14.08 -12.25 13.74
C PRO A 121 13.08 -12.67 14.83
N LEU A 122 11.81 -12.54 14.49
CA LEU A 122 10.65 -12.98 15.26
C LEU A 122 9.74 -13.84 14.39
N ARG A 123 8.81 -14.54 15.01
CA ARG A 123 7.84 -15.39 14.33
C ARG A 123 6.47 -15.26 14.97
N THR A 124 5.43 -15.38 14.18
CA THR A 124 4.06 -15.47 14.68
C THR A 124 3.73 -16.89 15.16
N ARG A 125 2.51 -17.07 15.68
CA ARG A 125 1.98 -18.37 16.11
C ARG A 125 1.72 -19.32 14.97
N ALA A 126 1.67 -18.85 13.73
CA ALA A 126 1.51 -19.70 12.56
C ALA A 126 2.71 -20.66 12.45
N LYS A 127 2.43 -21.96 12.49
CA LYS A 127 3.44 -23.02 12.51
C LYS A 127 4.10 -23.19 11.14
N ASP A 128 3.31 -23.01 10.11
CA ASP A 128 3.73 -23.15 8.72
C ASP A 128 2.93 -22.20 7.82
N HIS A 129 3.29 -22.19 6.55
CA HIS A 129 2.68 -21.32 5.56
C HIS A 129 1.19 -21.65 5.33
N THR A 130 0.79 -22.91 5.41
CA THR A 130 -0.61 -23.32 5.26
C THR A 130 -1.46 -22.77 6.39
N GLU A 131 -1.00 -22.87 7.63
CA GLU A 131 -1.69 -22.29 8.79
C GLU A 131 -1.77 -20.77 8.69
N PHE A 132 -0.70 -20.11 8.24
CA PHE A 132 -0.68 -18.66 7.99
C PHE A 132 -1.75 -18.22 6.98
N LEU A 133 -1.97 -19.00 5.92
CA LEU A 133 -2.98 -18.67 4.90
C LEU A 133 -4.40 -18.94 5.39
N LEU A 134 -4.64 -20.09 6.03
CA LEU A 134 -5.97 -20.55 6.42
C LEU A 134 -6.45 -19.97 7.76
N HIS A 135 -5.51 -19.63 8.66
CA HIS A 135 -5.76 -19.13 10.02
C HIS A 135 -5.11 -17.77 10.25
N PRO A 136 -5.64 -16.68 9.62
CA PRO A 136 -5.01 -15.37 9.67
C PRO A 136 -4.88 -14.78 11.08
N GLU A 137 -5.64 -15.27 12.05
CA GLU A 137 -5.51 -14.88 13.46
C GLU A 137 -4.17 -15.32 14.06
N GLN A 138 -3.57 -16.43 13.60
CA GLN A 138 -2.27 -16.92 14.06
C GLN A 138 -1.13 -15.97 13.63
N GLY A 139 -1.26 -15.33 12.48
CA GLY A 139 -0.31 -14.34 11.99
C GLY A 139 -0.40 -12.97 12.66
N ARG A 140 -1.34 -12.77 13.60
CA ARG A 140 -1.53 -11.50 14.34
C ARG A 140 -0.88 -11.50 15.71
N ARG A 141 -0.26 -12.59 16.12
CA ARG A 141 0.35 -12.76 17.44
C ARG A 141 1.70 -13.42 17.32
N LEU A 142 2.64 -12.99 18.13
CA LEU A 142 3.93 -13.65 18.26
C LEU A 142 3.79 -14.99 18.96
N ASP A 143 4.65 -15.95 18.62
CA ASP A 143 4.86 -17.13 19.47
C ASP A 143 5.56 -16.75 20.77
N ASP A 144 5.58 -17.65 21.77
CA ASP A 144 6.07 -17.33 23.11
C ASP A 144 7.58 -17.02 23.11
N ALA A 145 8.37 -17.70 22.27
CA ALA A 145 9.81 -17.48 22.14
C ALA A 145 10.12 -16.10 21.51
N SER A 146 9.39 -15.74 20.46
CA SER A 146 9.53 -14.46 19.80
C SER A 146 9.02 -13.32 20.66
N ARG A 147 7.98 -13.56 21.46
CA ARG A 147 7.50 -12.61 22.45
C ARG A 147 8.58 -12.26 23.46
N ALA A 148 9.19 -13.28 24.07
CA ALA A 148 10.30 -13.08 25.00
C ALA A 148 11.49 -12.38 24.35
N ARG A 149 11.84 -12.74 23.09
CA ARG A 149 12.90 -12.11 22.32
C ARG A 149 12.58 -10.64 22.03
N CYS A 150 11.35 -10.31 21.66
CA CYS A 150 10.91 -8.94 21.45
C CYS A 150 11.01 -8.11 22.74
N GLU A 151 10.60 -8.67 23.88
CA GLU A 151 10.73 -8.01 25.19
C GLU A 151 12.18 -7.70 25.56
N GLN A 152 13.13 -8.58 25.20
CA GLN A 152 14.55 -8.44 25.53
C GLN A 152 15.30 -7.57 24.54
N GLN A 153 15.00 -7.67 23.24
CA GLN A 153 15.84 -7.12 22.18
C GLN A 153 15.26 -5.90 21.48
N ALA A 154 13.94 -5.63 21.57
CA ALA A 154 13.37 -4.41 21.00
C ALA A 154 13.82 -3.17 21.80
N ASP A 155 14.09 -2.08 21.10
CA ASP A 155 14.36 -0.80 21.75
C ASP A 155 13.11 -0.30 22.45
N LYS A 156 13.26 0.15 23.71
CA LYS A 156 12.12 0.53 24.54
C LYS A 156 11.82 2.03 24.47
N GLY A 157 10.50 2.32 24.48
CA GLY A 157 10.00 3.69 24.59
C GLY A 157 10.38 4.59 23.43
N VAL A 158 10.69 4.00 22.26
CA VAL A 158 10.97 4.73 21.02
C VAL A 158 9.71 5.43 20.49
N ASP A 159 9.89 6.44 19.65
CA ASP A 159 8.73 7.09 19.04
C ASP A 159 8.11 6.18 17.98
N VAL A 160 8.93 5.53 17.15
CA VAL A 160 8.48 4.62 16.08
C VAL A 160 9.26 3.31 16.10
N GLN A 161 8.57 2.19 16.25
CA GLN A 161 9.15 0.86 16.07
C GLN A 161 8.93 0.38 14.64
N LEU A 162 10.04 0.14 13.92
CA LEU A 162 10.01 -0.42 12.56
C LEU A 162 9.86 -1.94 12.61
N ILE A 163 9.00 -2.48 11.76
CA ILE A 163 8.71 -3.90 11.64
C ILE A 163 8.70 -4.28 10.16
N ALA A 164 9.39 -5.36 9.81
CA ALA A 164 9.39 -5.95 8.49
C ALA A 164 8.69 -7.32 8.55
N GLY A 165 7.57 -7.47 7.87
CA GLY A 165 6.82 -8.73 7.79
C GLY A 165 6.86 -9.31 6.38
N ASP A 166 7.01 -10.62 6.25
CA ASP A 166 6.95 -11.30 4.96
C ASP A 166 5.57 -11.19 4.30
N GLY A 167 4.50 -11.16 5.08
CA GLY A 167 3.14 -10.95 4.58
C GLY A 167 2.68 -12.05 3.62
N LEU A 168 2.02 -11.65 2.54
CA LEU A 168 1.53 -12.55 1.48
C LEU A 168 2.49 -12.64 0.29
N SER A 169 3.64 -11.95 0.34
CA SER A 169 4.72 -12.06 -0.63
C SER A 169 6.07 -11.85 0.07
N ALA A 170 6.76 -12.94 0.34
CA ALA A 170 8.12 -12.90 0.84
C ALA A 170 9.08 -12.27 -0.19
N LEU A 171 8.84 -12.49 -1.47
CA LEU A 171 9.59 -11.88 -2.56
C LEU A 171 9.56 -10.35 -2.48
N ALA A 172 8.40 -9.74 -2.21
CA ALA A 172 8.27 -8.29 -2.08
C ALA A 172 9.18 -7.74 -0.98
N LEU A 173 9.22 -8.42 0.17
CA LEU A 173 10.09 -8.03 1.27
C LEU A 173 11.57 -8.17 0.91
N GLN A 174 11.96 -9.25 0.24
CA GLN A 174 13.36 -9.49 -0.16
C GLN A 174 13.84 -8.45 -1.18
N VAL A 175 13.00 -8.08 -2.15
CA VAL A 175 13.35 -7.14 -3.23
C VAL A 175 13.35 -5.69 -2.76
N ASN A 176 12.30 -5.24 -2.10
CA ASN A 176 12.09 -3.83 -1.79
C ASN A 176 12.27 -3.49 -0.28
N GLY A 177 12.22 -4.49 0.60
CA GLY A 177 12.23 -4.29 2.05
C GLY A 177 13.47 -3.58 2.57
N PRO A 178 14.70 -4.01 2.23
CA PRO A 178 15.92 -3.36 2.73
C PRO A 178 16.02 -1.88 2.34
N ALA A 179 15.72 -1.55 1.08
CA ALA A 179 15.71 -0.17 0.61
C ALA A 179 14.64 0.67 1.33
N LEU A 180 13.44 0.13 1.48
CA LEU A 180 12.33 0.80 2.15
C LEU A 180 12.60 1.01 3.65
N ILE A 181 13.10 0.02 4.38
CA ILE A 181 13.44 0.16 5.81
C ILE A 181 14.53 1.22 6.00
N LYS A 182 15.55 1.22 5.15
CA LYS A 182 16.61 2.23 5.19
C LYS A 182 16.07 3.65 4.93
N ALA A 183 15.22 3.80 3.92
CA ALA A 183 14.60 5.08 3.58
C ALA A 183 13.65 5.56 4.70
N LEU A 184 12.83 4.69 5.26
CA LEU A 184 11.94 4.99 6.39
C LEU A 184 12.73 5.43 7.62
N HIS A 185 13.77 4.69 7.99
CA HIS A 185 14.62 5.07 9.12
C HIS A 185 15.22 6.47 8.93
N GLY A 186 15.78 6.75 7.74
CA GLY A 186 16.35 8.06 7.42
C GLY A 186 15.32 9.19 7.45
N ALA A 187 14.16 9.00 6.80
CA ALA A 187 13.10 10.00 6.71
C ALA A 187 12.49 10.33 8.09
N LEU A 188 12.24 9.29 8.91
CA LEU A 188 11.70 9.46 10.26
C LEU A 188 12.72 10.15 11.19
N THR A 189 13.99 9.75 11.15
CA THR A 189 15.06 10.37 11.94
C THR A 189 15.23 11.84 11.54
N ALA A 190 15.17 12.17 10.26
CA ALA A 190 15.23 13.56 9.77
C ALA A 190 14.06 14.43 10.28
N LYS A 191 12.91 13.80 10.62
CA LYS A 191 11.78 14.49 11.27
C LYS A 191 11.89 14.56 12.80
N GLY A 192 12.98 14.06 13.38
CA GLY A 192 13.25 14.10 14.81
C GLY A 192 12.67 12.93 15.62
N PHE A 193 12.16 11.89 14.98
CA PHE A 193 11.69 10.70 15.68
C PHE A 193 12.85 9.83 16.15
N ARG A 194 12.72 9.26 17.35
CA ARG A 194 13.55 8.15 17.82
C ARG A 194 13.01 6.87 17.21
N VAL A 195 13.77 6.28 16.31
CA VAL A 195 13.37 5.08 15.56
C VAL A 195 14.07 3.86 16.15
N GLY A 196 13.30 2.85 16.52
CA GLY A 196 13.81 1.58 17.01
C GLY A 196 14.44 0.74 15.90
N LYS A 197 15.41 -0.11 16.27
CA LYS A 197 16.01 -1.07 15.33
C LYS A 197 14.92 -1.94 14.70
N PRO A 198 15.03 -2.27 13.40
CA PRO A 198 14.01 -3.03 12.72
C PRO A 198 13.86 -4.45 13.29
N LEU A 199 12.62 -4.91 13.43
CA LEU A 199 12.26 -6.27 13.79
C LEU A 199 11.70 -6.97 12.55
N PHE A 200 12.14 -8.19 12.28
CA PHE A 200 11.54 -9.03 11.24
C PHE A 200 10.53 -9.97 11.85
N VAL A 201 9.40 -10.19 11.20
CA VAL A 201 8.36 -11.13 11.67
C VAL A 201 8.00 -12.09 10.54
N LYS A 202 8.28 -13.36 10.74
CA LYS A 202 7.86 -14.43 9.83
C LYS A 202 6.37 -14.73 10.01
N PHE A 203 5.66 -14.94 8.90
CA PHE A 203 4.22 -15.17 8.81
C PHE A 203 3.40 -14.01 9.40
N ALA A 204 3.79 -12.79 9.06
CA ALA A 204 3.22 -11.59 9.62
C ALA A 204 1.87 -11.22 9.01
N ARG A 205 0.90 -10.91 9.85
CA ARG A 205 -0.30 -10.13 9.52
C ARG A 205 -0.20 -8.76 10.19
N ILE A 206 -0.87 -7.76 9.63
CA ILE A 206 -0.82 -6.36 10.08
C ILE A 206 -0.99 -6.24 11.61
N GLY A 207 -1.88 -7.05 12.21
CA GLY A 207 -2.18 -6.98 13.64
C GLY A 207 -1.03 -7.38 14.58
N VAL A 208 0.05 -8.01 14.10
CA VAL A 208 1.21 -8.36 14.96
C VAL A 208 1.93 -7.11 15.48
N GLN A 209 1.85 -5.99 14.73
CA GLN A 209 2.43 -4.71 15.15
C GLN A 209 1.83 -4.19 16.45
N ASP A 210 0.58 -4.53 16.76
CA ASP A 210 -0.11 -4.11 17.99
C ASP A 210 0.58 -4.71 19.22
N GLU A 211 0.87 -6.01 19.19
CA GLU A 211 1.58 -6.71 20.26
C GLU A 211 3.03 -6.23 20.38
N ILE A 212 3.73 -6.08 19.27
CA ILE A 212 5.11 -5.58 19.25
C ILE A 212 5.16 -4.16 19.83
N GLY A 213 4.21 -3.30 19.48
CA GLY A 213 4.14 -1.94 20.02
C GLY A 213 3.95 -1.91 21.54
N VAL A 214 3.09 -2.79 22.08
CA VAL A 214 2.91 -2.94 23.54
C VAL A 214 4.20 -3.46 24.20
N LEU A 215 4.82 -4.50 23.63
CA LEU A 215 6.03 -5.09 24.18
C LEU A 215 7.25 -4.15 24.14
N SER A 216 7.40 -3.37 23.07
CA SER A 216 8.48 -2.37 22.93
C SER A 216 8.17 -1.04 23.62
N GLN A 217 6.93 -0.84 24.10
CA GLN A 217 6.48 0.43 24.66
C GLN A 217 6.67 1.60 23.68
N ALA A 218 6.58 1.31 22.39
CA ALA A 218 6.70 2.32 21.35
C ALA A 218 5.46 3.21 21.30
N LYS A 219 5.62 4.51 21.01
CA LYS A 219 4.48 5.42 20.84
C LYS A 219 3.70 5.12 19.57
N SER A 220 4.38 4.60 18.57
CA SER A 220 3.79 4.18 17.31
C SER A 220 4.55 2.99 16.73
N THR A 221 3.88 2.18 15.94
CA THR A 221 4.49 1.12 15.14
C THR A 221 4.32 1.40 13.66
N LEU A 222 5.27 0.94 12.88
CA LEU A 222 5.26 0.98 11.45
C LEU A 222 5.67 -0.40 10.93
N ILE A 223 4.74 -1.10 10.29
CA ILE A 223 5.02 -2.39 9.68
C ILE A 223 4.98 -2.28 8.16
N ILE A 224 6.04 -2.77 7.50
CA ILE A 224 6.02 -3.05 6.06
C ILE A 224 5.67 -4.53 5.87
N VAL A 225 4.76 -4.84 4.95
CA VAL A 225 4.35 -6.23 4.67
C VAL A 225 4.20 -6.47 3.18
N GLY A 226 4.57 -7.68 2.73
CA GLY A 226 4.29 -8.13 1.37
C GLY A 226 2.79 -8.15 1.08
N GLU A 227 2.39 -7.49 0.00
CA GLU A 227 1.01 -7.49 -0.45
C GLU A 227 0.63 -8.82 -1.12
N ARG A 228 -0.67 -9.05 -1.29
CA ARG A 228 -1.15 -10.17 -2.11
C ARG A 228 -0.67 -9.96 -3.55
N PRO A 229 0.08 -10.92 -4.14
CA PRO A 229 0.55 -10.80 -5.50
C PRO A 229 -0.59 -10.63 -6.49
N GLY A 230 -0.41 -9.70 -7.42
CA GLY A 230 -1.22 -9.58 -8.62
C GLY A 230 -0.60 -10.37 -9.78
N LEU A 231 -1.31 -10.46 -10.91
CA LEU A 231 -0.80 -11.10 -12.11
C LEU A 231 0.45 -10.38 -12.64
N GLY A 232 1.60 -11.05 -12.60
CA GLY A 232 2.88 -10.49 -13.01
C GLY A 232 3.49 -9.46 -12.06
N THR A 233 2.95 -9.32 -10.84
CA THR A 233 3.42 -8.35 -9.83
C THR A 233 3.48 -9.01 -8.46
N GLY A 234 4.62 -9.59 -8.11
CA GLY A 234 4.83 -10.23 -6.81
C GLY A 234 5.66 -9.40 -5.82
N ASP A 235 6.07 -8.18 -6.20
CA ASP A 235 7.09 -7.39 -5.51
C ASP A 235 6.57 -6.18 -4.74
N SER A 236 5.26 -6.05 -4.55
CA SER A 236 4.65 -4.90 -3.90
C SER A 236 4.61 -5.03 -2.38
N LEU A 237 4.95 -3.94 -1.67
CA LEU A 237 4.85 -3.79 -0.23
C LEU A 237 3.76 -2.78 0.15
N SER A 238 3.14 -2.99 1.30
CA SER A 238 2.35 -1.97 2.00
C SER A 238 3.04 -1.55 3.29
N ILE A 239 2.91 -0.27 3.63
CA ILE A 239 3.29 0.29 4.93
C ILE A 239 2.00 0.50 5.72
N TYR A 240 1.93 -0.04 6.95
CA TYR A 240 0.85 0.28 7.88
C TYR A 240 1.41 0.93 9.13
N THR A 241 0.78 2.02 9.57
CA THR A 241 1.16 2.71 10.81
C THR A 241 0.06 2.58 11.86
N ALA A 242 0.45 2.43 13.11
CA ALA A 242 -0.47 2.44 14.24
C ALA A 242 0.04 3.38 15.33
N PHE A 243 -0.73 4.40 15.68
CA PHE A 243 -0.43 5.32 16.77
C PHE A 243 -1.05 4.81 18.07
N GLY A 244 -0.29 4.87 19.18
CA GLY A 244 -0.73 4.37 20.49
C GLY A 244 -1.10 2.88 20.42
N PRO A 245 -0.19 1.97 20.00
CA PRO A 245 -0.51 0.58 19.74
C PRO A 245 -1.08 -0.10 20.99
N LYS A 246 -2.19 -0.81 20.80
CA LYS A 246 -2.88 -1.60 21.83
C LYS A 246 -3.28 -2.95 21.24
N LEU A 247 -3.32 -3.99 22.07
CA LEU A 247 -3.70 -5.32 21.62
C LEU A 247 -5.08 -5.32 20.95
N GLY A 248 -5.12 -5.79 19.69
CA GLY A 248 -6.37 -5.86 18.92
C GLY A 248 -6.88 -4.50 18.47
N GLN A 249 -5.99 -3.54 18.25
CA GLN A 249 -6.33 -2.24 17.70
C GLN A 249 -7.08 -2.36 16.38
N ASP A 250 -8.18 -1.60 16.23
CA ASP A 250 -8.98 -1.62 15.02
C ASP A 250 -8.17 -1.13 13.81
N ASN A 251 -8.41 -1.75 12.65
CA ASN A 251 -7.72 -1.36 11.43
C ASN A 251 -8.10 0.04 10.94
N SER A 252 -9.28 0.56 11.33
CA SER A 252 -9.68 1.94 11.05
C SER A 252 -8.84 3.00 11.77
N GLU A 253 -8.11 2.61 12.82
CA GLU A 253 -7.15 3.46 13.55
C GLU A 253 -5.74 3.42 12.92
N LYS A 254 -5.55 2.66 11.83
CA LYS A 254 -4.28 2.47 11.14
C LYS A 254 -4.30 3.14 9.78
N ASP A 255 -3.21 3.78 9.42
CA ASP A 255 -3.04 4.33 8.08
C ASP A 255 -2.30 3.33 7.19
N CYS A 256 -2.51 3.44 5.87
CA CYS A 256 -1.90 2.56 4.89
C CYS A 256 -1.33 3.34 3.71
N ILE A 257 -0.11 2.98 3.31
CA ILE A 257 0.50 3.38 2.04
C ILE A 257 0.80 2.09 1.28
N SER A 258 0.14 1.87 0.17
CA SER A 258 0.22 0.63 -0.63
C SER A 258 0.98 0.81 -1.94
N ASN A 259 1.18 -0.30 -2.65
CA ASN A 259 1.88 -0.36 -3.95
C ASN A 259 3.31 0.18 -3.89
N VAL A 260 4.01 -0.05 -2.76
CA VAL A 260 5.40 0.39 -2.60
C VAL A 260 6.33 -0.57 -3.31
N ARG A 261 6.86 -0.13 -4.44
CA ARG A 261 7.80 -0.86 -5.30
C ARG A 261 8.40 0.11 -6.34
N THR A 262 9.49 -0.29 -7.00
CA THR A 262 10.21 0.58 -7.95
C THR A 262 9.31 1.13 -9.06
N VAL A 263 8.42 0.31 -9.61
CA VAL A 263 7.52 0.68 -10.72
C VAL A 263 6.17 1.24 -10.23
N GLY A 264 5.87 1.12 -8.93
CA GLY A 264 4.67 1.64 -8.28
C GLY A 264 4.96 2.97 -7.59
N PHE A 265 4.86 2.95 -6.26
CA PHE A 265 5.27 4.07 -5.41
C PHE A 265 6.69 3.80 -4.92
N PRO A 266 7.73 4.49 -5.43
CA PRO A 266 9.11 4.20 -5.10
C PRO A 266 9.39 4.25 -3.60
N PRO A 267 10.24 3.34 -3.05
CA PRO A 267 10.50 3.24 -1.61
C PRO A 267 10.88 4.57 -0.95
N GLU A 268 11.70 5.38 -1.59
CA GLU A 268 12.16 6.66 -1.08
C GLU A 268 11.01 7.66 -0.94
N ARG A 269 10.14 7.75 -1.96
CA ARG A 269 8.97 8.63 -1.95
C ARG A 269 7.94 8.15 -0.93
N ALA A 270 7.72 6.84 -0.84
CA ALA A 270 6.83 6.24 0.15
C ALA A 270 7.32 6.53 1.57
N ALA A 271 8.62 6.46 1.82
CA ALA A 271 9.22 6.77 3.11
C ALA A 271 9.04 8.24 3.52
N LEU A 272 9.23 9.19 2.58
CA LEU A 272 8.97 10.61 2.84
C LEU A 272 7.50 10.87 3.16
N LYS A 273 6.58 10.29 2.37
CA LYS A 273 5.14 10.40 2.62
C LYS A 273 4.75 9.80 3.97
N CYS A 274 5.33 8.66 4.32
CA CYS A 274 5.11 8.02 5.62
C CYS A 274 5.60 8.89 6.78
N ALA A 275 6.75 9.54 6.65
CA ALA A 275 7.28 10.43 7.69
C ALA A 275 6.39 11.66 7.91
N GLU A 276 5.78 12.23 6.85
CA GLU A 276 4.77 13.30 6.98
C GLU A 276 3.50 12.80 7.66
N LEU A 277 3.02 11.61 7.28
CA LEU A 277 1.87 10.96 7.90
C LEU A 277 2.10 10.75 9.39
N MET A 278 3.26 10.22 9.77
CA MET A 278 3.64 10.01 11.17
C MET A 278 3.67 11.34 11.95
N LYS A 279 4.22 12.41 11.36
CA LYS A 279 4.20 13.74 11.98
C LYS A 279 2.77 14.21 12.25
N ALA A 280 1.85 14.03 11.30
CA ALA A 280 0.45 14.37 11.48
C ALA A 280 -0.22 13.50 12.55
N SER A 281 0.05 12.19 12.58
CA SER A 281 -0.49 11.27 13.61
C SER A 281 -0.05 11.67 15.02
N PHE A 282 1.22 12.07 15.19
CA PHE A 282 1.73 12.54 16.47
C PHE A 282 1.10 13.87 16.90
N ALA A 283 0.88 14.79 15.97
CA ALA A 283 0.22 16.07 16.24
C ALA A 283 -1.27 15.89 16.60
N ALA A 284 -1.96 14.98 15.94
CA ALA A 284 -3.38 14.68 16.17
C ALA A 284 -3.63 13.73 17.38
N GLY A 285 -2.58 13.05 17.86
CA GLY A 285 -2.70 12.01 18.89
C GLY A 285 -3.54 10.82 18.41
N GLY A 286 -3.41 10.41 17.14
CA GLY A 286 -4.13 9.30 16.54
C GLY A 286 -3.83 9.12 15.07
N GLY A 287 -4.31 7.99 14.48
CA GLY A 287 -4.16 7.63 13.07
C GLY A 287 -5.48 7.23 12.43
N GLY A 288 -5.42 6.77 11.18
CA GLY A 288 -6.55 6.24 10.44
C GLY A 288 -7.66 7.28 10.22
N VAL A 289 -8.90 6.86 10.43
CA VAL A 289 -10.09 7.73 10.22
C VAL A 289 -10.06 8.99 11.08
N LYS A 290 -9.34 9.01 12.19
CA LYS A 290 -9.20 10.18 13.04
C LYS A 290 -8.41 11.30 12.35
N LEU A 291 -7.41 10.95 11.54
CA LEU A 291 -6.70 11.90 10.68
C LEU A 291 -7.56 12.36 9.52
N SER A 292 -8.33 11.47 8.92
CA SER A 292 -9.18 11.77 7.76
C SER A 292 -10.36 12.70 8.08
N GLY A 293 -10.81 12.74 9.34
CA GLY A 293 -11.96 13.54 9.78
C GLY A 293 -11.63 14.98 10.17
N GLY A 294 -10.34 15.35 10.34
CA GLY A 294 -9.94 16.59 10.98
C GLY A 294 -9.35 17.68 10.08
N ASP A 295 -8.78 17.33 8.93
CA ASP A 295 -8.15 18.29 8.03
C ASP A 295 -8.48 17.99 6.56
N PRO A 296 -9.15 18.93 5.84
CA PRO A 296 -9.41 18.78 4.40
C PRO A 296 -8.13 18.59 3.56
N ALA A 297 -6.99 19.11 4.00
CA ALA A 297 -5.69 18.96 3.35
C ALA A 297 -5.11 17.54 3.50
N PHE A 298 -5.63 16.74 4.42
CA PHE A 298 -5.16 15.38 4.71
C PHE A 298 -6.10 14.28 4.21
N ARG A 299 -6.92 14.58 3.21
CA ARG A 299 -7.64 13.49 2.52
C ARG A 299 -6.60 12.59 1.87
N PRO A 300 -6.58 11.27 2.16
CA PRO A 300 -5.76 10.36 1.40
C PRO A 300 -6.16 10.54 -0.07
N HIS A 301 -5.19 10.91 -0.90
CA HIS A 301 -5.41 10.88 -2.34
C HIS A 301 -5.71 9.42 -2.68
N VAL A 302 -6.97 9.11 -2.87
CA VAL A 302 -7.39 7.90 -3.55
C VAL A 302 -6.86 8.09 -4.96
N VAL A 303 -5.73 7.49 -5.25
CA VAL A 303 -5.25 7.33 -6.61
C VAL A 303 -6.28 6.42 -7.26
N ASN A 304 -7.27 7.01 -7.91
CA ASN A 304 -8.15 6.28 -8.80
C ASN A 304 -7.26 5.70 -9.90
N HIS A 305 -7.18 4.39 -9.93
CA HIS A 305 -6.49 3.58 -10.92
C HIS A 305 -7.13 3.73 -12.32
#